data_5733e0c2dc5bd04d0bd4ece3cfa10a2e
#
_entry.id   5733e0c2dc5bd04d0bd4ece3cfa10a2e
#
_cell.length_a   1.000
_cell.length_b   1.000
_cell.length_c   1.000
_cell.angle_alpha   90.00
_cell.angle_beta   90.00
_cell.angle_gamma   90.00
#
_symmetry.space_group_name_H-M   'P 1'
#
loop_
_entity.id
_entity.type
_entity.pdbx_description
1 polymer ?
#
loop_
_entity_poly.entity_id
_entity_poly.type
_entity_poly.pdbx_seq_one_letter_code
_entity_poly.pdbx_strand_id
1 'polypeptide(L)'
;VIKSFHTLLKYEKADLYCFSDQDDVWLPDKIALQVAEAEKYPQDKPLLLYTDLKVVDENLTVQHESMIRTQSDHANTELVQELTENTVTGGVAMINHALAELWTGQEAHDLLMHDWYLALLASAFGKLVYIDKPTELYRQHSSNVLGARTLRKRVKNWVRPHVLFAKYWQLIKASQEQAKNLLDLSLSPENKELIENFVTIMDVPFRERLARIRKYGYRK
;
A
#
# COMPACT_ATOMS: atom_id res chain seq x y z
N VAL A 1 3.39 -15.51 3.25
CA VAL A 1 2.24 -14.61 3.45
C VAL A 1 1.66 -14.20 2.09
N ILE A 2 2.39 -13.52 1.19
CA ILE A 2 1.84 -12.99 -0.08
C ILE A 2 1.23 -14.11 -0.95
N LYS A 3 1.98 -15.20 -1.19
CA LYS A 3 1.49 -16.37 -1.95
C LYS A 3 0.26 -17.01 -1.29
N SER A 4 0.14 -16.97 0.03
CA SER A 4 -1.03 -17.48 0.75
C SER A 4 -2.27 -16.65 0.43
N PHE A 5 -2.21 -15.33 0.50
CA PHE A 5 -3.32 -14.45 0.14
C PHE A 5 -3.71 -14.59 -1.33
N HIS A 6 -2.73 -14.60 -2.24
CA HIS A 6 -2.97 -14.82 -3.66
C HIS A 6 -3.68 -16.17 -3.93
N THR A 7 -3.29 -17.23 -3.22
CA THR A 7 -3.94 -18.54 -3.34
C THR A 7 -5.35 -18.52 -2.75
N LEU A 8 -5.54 -17.95 -1.55
CA LEU A 8 -6.85 -17.90 -0.89
C LEU A 8 -7.90 -17.16 -1.71
N LEU A 9 -7.54 -16.05 -2.37
CA LEU A 9 -8.45 -15.31 -3.25
C LEU A 9 -8.94 -16.12 -4.45
N LYS A 10 -8.27 -17.23 -4.82
CA LYS A 10 -8.72 -18.15 -5.88
C LYS A 10 -9.74 -19.20 -5.40
N TYR A 11 -9.83 -19.44 -4.08
CA TYR A 11 -10.67 -20.50 -3.54
C TYR A 11 -12.14 -20.15 -3.49
N GLU A 12 -12.47 -18.93 -3.08
CA GLU A 12 -13.84 -18.49 -2.87
C GLU A 12 -14.12 -17.23 -3.68
N LYS A 13 -15.23 -17.27 -4.43
CA LYS A 13 -15.72 -16.09 -5.13
C LYS A 13 -16.63 -15.28 -4.22
N ALA A 14 -16.27 -14.01 -4.01
CA ALA A 14 -17.06 -13.06 -3.24
C ALA A 14 -17.10 -11.71 -3.95
N ASP A 15 -18.06 -10.87 -3.61
CA ASP A 15 -18.13 -9.51 -4.15
C ASP A 15 -17.01 -8.62 -3.55
N LEU A 16 -16.71 -8.80 -2.26
CA LEU A 16 -15.71 -8.05 -1.51
C LEU A 16 -14.85 -8.99 -0.65
N TYR A 17 -13.58 -8.64 -0.49
CA TYR A 17 -12.60 -9.38 0.29
C TYR A 17 -11.89 -8.46 1.27
N CYS A 18 -11.73 -8.91 2.51
CA CYS A 18 -10.95 -8.24 3.54
C CYS A 18 -9.75 -9.09 3.93
N PHE A 19 -8.66 -8.43 4.27
CA PHE A 19 -7.48 -9.07 4.85
C PHE A 19 -7.53 -8.92 6.37
N SER A 20 -7.07 -9.93 7.09
CA SER A 20 -7.06 -9.92 8.55
C SER A 20 -5.74 -10.46 9.08
N ASP A 21 -5.12 -9.71 9.96
CA ASP A 21 -3.99 -10.16 10.75
C ASP A 21 -4.51 -10.78 12.06
N GLN A 22 -3.84 -11.84 12.54
CA GLN A 22 -4.33 -12.65 13.67
C GLN A 22 -4.22 -11.95 15.02
N ASP A 23 -3.46 -10.87 15.10
CA ASP A 23 -3.15 -10.13 16.34
C ASP A 23 -3.85 -8.77 16.45
N ASP A 24 -4.56 -8.36 15.40
CA ASP A 24 -5.31 -7.10 15.38
C ASP A 24 -6.79 -7.28 15.77
N VAL A 25 -7.46 -6.19 16.12
CA VAL A 25 -8.87 -6.21 16.53
C VAL A 25 -9.67 -5.26 15.64
N TRP A 26 -10.61 -5.81 14.88
CA TRP A 26 -11.55 -5.03 14.09
C TRP A 26 -12.58 -4.32 14.97
N LEU A 27 -12.83 -3.05 14.69
CA LEU A 27 -13.93 -2.33 15.33
C LEU A 27 -15.28 -2.77 14.73
N PRO A 28 -16.37 -2.71 15.48
CA PRO A 28 -17.66 -3.30 15.09
C PRO A 28 -18.25 -2.76 13.79
N ASP A 29 -17.94 -1.53 13.43
CA ASP A 29 -18.48 -0.84 12.25
C ASP A 29 -17.58 -0.96 11.00
N LYS A 30 -16.43 -1.61 11.07
CA LYS A 30 -15.46 -1.72 9.99
C LYS A 30 -16.07 -2.20 8.67
N ILE A 31 -16.67 -3.38 8.68
CA ILE A 31 -17.23 -4.00 7.47
C ILE A 31 -18.39 -3.17 6.93
N ALA A 32 -19.33 -2.75 7.79
CA ALA A 32 -20.48 -1.96 7.35
C ALA A 32 -20.06 -0.64 6.70
N LEU A 33 -19.06 0.03 7.28
CA LEU A 33 -18.52 1.29 6.74
C LEU A 33 -17.88 1.08 5.36
N GLN A 34 -17.03 0.05 5.23
CA GLN A 34 -16.32 -0.21 3.97
C GLN A 34 -17.28 -0.70 2.87
N VAL A 35 -18.27 -1.52 3.20
CA VAL A 35 -19.31 -1.96 2.24
C VAL A 35 -20.13 -0.76 1.75
N ALA A 36 -20.62 0.09 2.66
CA ALA A 36 -21.38 1.28 2.29
C ALA A 36 -20.57 2.26 1.43
N GLU A 37 -19.26 2.31 1.59
CA GLU A 37 -18.39 3.09 0.73
C GLU A 37 -18.19 2.41 -0.63
N ALA A 38 -17.98 1.09 -0.66
CA ALA A 38 -17.78 0.31 -1.89
C ALA A 38 -18.97 0.40 -2.85
N GLU A 39 -20.21 0.44 -2.33
CA GLU A 39 -21.44 0.58 -3.10
C GLU A 39 -21.52 1.87 -3.94
N LYS A 40 -20.70 2.87 -3.63
CA LYS A 40 -20.66 4.14 -4.38
C LYS A 40 -19.84 4.05 -5.68
N TYR A 41 -19.13 2.95 -5.90
CA TYR A 41 -18.21 2.77 -7.03
C TYR A 41 -18.62 1.61 -7.93
N PRO A 42 -18.29 1.67 -9.24
CA PRO A 42 -18.50 0.55 -10.16
C PRO A 42 -17.79 -0.71 -9.70
N GLN A 43 -18.49 -1.84 -9.66
CA GLN A 43 -17.94 -3.11 -9.20
C GLN A 43 -17.23 -3.91 -10.30
N ASP A 44 -17.38 -3.52 -11.55
CA ASP A 44 -16.72 -4.08 -12.74
C ASP A 44 -15.30 -3.52 -12.96
N LYS A 45 -14.87 -2.57 -12.14
CA LYS A 45 -13.52 -1.99 -12.16
C LYS A 45 -12.78 -2.28 -10.87
N PRO A 46 -11.44 -2.44 -10.93
CA PRO A 46 -10.62 -2.64 -9.73
C PRO A 46 -10.87 -1.56 -8.68
N LEU A 47 -11.21 -1.98 -7.46
CA LEU A 47 -11.47 -1.08 -6.33
C LEU A 47 -10.75 -1.60 -5.09
N LEU A 48 -10.00 -0.71 -4.42
CA LEU A 48 -9.48 -0.92 -3.09
C LEU A 48 -9.90 0.24 -2.19
N LEU A 49 -10.51 -0.10 -1.06
CA LEU A 49 -10.80 0.85 0.01
C LEU A 49 -9.91 0.54 1.21
N TYR A 50 -9.45 1.55 1.89
CA TYR A 50 -8.74 1.39 3.15
C TYR A 50 -9.12 2.47 4.14
N THR A 51 -9.00 2.14 5.41
CA THR A 51 -9.32 3.03 6.52
C THR A 51 -8.06 3.38 7.30
N ASP A 52 -8.18 4.29 8.24
CA ASP A 52 -7.16 4.49 9.27
C ASP A 52 -7.24 3.39 10.34
N LEU A 53 -6.26 3.33 11.20
CA LEU A 53 -6.20 2.42 12.34
C LEU A 53 -5.64 3.13 13.58
N LYS A 54 -5.97 2.60 14.77
CA LYS A 54 -5.37 3.01 16.03
C LYS A 54 -4.21 2.10 16.39
N VAL A 55 -3.09 2.67 16.76
CA VAL A 55 -1.95 1.88 17.24
C VAL A 55 -2.13 1.62 18.74
N VAL A 56 -2.12 0.34 19.11
CA VAL A 56 -2.26 -0.10 20.51
C VAL A 56 -1.07 -0.95 20.96
N ASP A 57 -0.87 -1.05 22.26
CA ASP A 57 0.11 -1.98 22.84
C ASP A 57 -0.48 -3.40 22.97
N GLU A 58 0.29 -4.30 23.57
CA GLU A 58 -0.12 -5.70 23.82
C GLU A 58 -1.40 -5.85 24.65
N ASN A 59 -1.71 -4.84 25.49
CA ASN A 59 -2.89 -4.78 26.36
C ASN A 59 -4.06 -4.02 25.73
N LEU A 60 -3.98 -3.67 24.44
CA LEU A 60 -4.96 -2.85 23.71
C LEU A 60 -5.07 -1.40 24.21
N THR A 61 -4.05 -0.89 24.93
CA THR A 61 -4.02 0.51 25.33
C THR A 61 -3.59 1.37 24.14
N VAL A 62 -4.40 2.36 23.78
CA VAL A 62 -4.15 3.22 22.62
C VAL A 62 -2.88 4.05 22.82
N GLN A 63 -1.92 3.89 21.92
CA GLN A 63 -0.68 4.65 21.85
C GLN A 63 -0.79 5.82 20.87
N HIS A 64 -1.50 5.61 19.75
CA HIS A 64 -1.80 6.62 18.75
C HIS A 64 -3.23 6.43 18.22
N GLU A 65 -4.02 7.49 18.22
CA GLU A 65 -5.41 7.48 17.74
C GLU A 65 -5.54 7.34 16.22
N SER A 66 -4.46 7.64 15.48
CA SER A 66 -4.38 7.55 14.03
C SER A 66 -2.97 7.19 13.61
N MET A 67 -2.82 6.15 12.82
CA MET A 67 -1.53 5.81 12.23
C MET A 67 -1.20 6.75 11.08
N ILE A 68 -2.17 7.07 10.23
CA ILE A 68 -2.00 7.89 9.02
C ILE A 68 -1.54 9.29 9.38
N ARG A 69 -2.18 9.94 10.36
CA ARG A 69 -1.81 11.30 10.80
C ARG A 69 -0.42 11.39 11.46
N THR A 70 0.15 10.26 11.87
CA THR A 70 1.47 10.23 12.53
C THR A 70 2.61 9.88 11.57
N GLN A 71 2.35 9.37 10.37
CA GLN A 71 3.40 8.83 9.51
C GLN A 71 3.71 9.65 8.26
N SER A 72 2.75 9.97 7.43
CA SER A 72 2.91 10.74 6.19
C SER A 72 1.56 10.93 5.48
N ASP A 73 1.59 11.35 4.21
CA ASP A 73 0.37 11.61 3.41
C ASP A 73 -0.28 10.32 2.89
N HIS A 74 -0.60 9.41 3.81
CA HIS A 74 -1.27 8.14 3.50
C HIS A 74 -2.73 8.30 3.03
N ALA A 75 -3.26 9.51 3.00
CA ALA A 75 -4.55 9.83 2.40
C ALA A 75 -4.44 10.13 0.90
N ASN A 76 -3.22 10.26 0.36
CA ASN A 76 -3.01 10.47 -1.06
C ASN A 76 -3.14 9.14 -1.81
N THR A 77 -4.16 9.02 -2.66
CA THR A 77 -4.53 7.80 -3.39
C THR A 77 -4.10 7.80 -4.86
N GLU A 78 -3.22 8.72 -5.24
CA GLU A 78 -2.72 8.84 -6.60
C GLU A 78 -1.66 7.75 -6.91
N LEU A 79 -1.65 7.25 -8.16
CA LEU A 79 -0.67 6.24 -8.59
C LEU A 79 0.79 6.67 -8.33
N VAL A 80 1.09 7.95 -8.53
CA VAL A 80 2.45 8.48 -8.29
C VAL A 80 2.87 8.34 -6.83
N GLN A 81 1.94 8.46 -5.90
CA GLN A 81 2.20 8.25 -4.47
C GLN A 81 2.49 6.77 -4.19
N GLU A 82 1.64 5.88 -4.70
CA GLU A 82 1.80 4.43 -4.52
C GLU A 82 3.09 3.89 -5.14
N LEU A 83 3.58 4.47 -6.23
CA LEU A 83 4.89 4.14 -6.80
C LEU A 83 6.04 4.42 -5.82
N THR A 84 5.92 5.45 -5.00
CA THR A 84 7.01 5.92 -4.11
C THR A 84 6.87 5.46 -2.67
N GLU A 85 5.67 5.20 -2.21
CA GLU A 85 5.37 4.82 -0.81
C GLU A 85 4.08 4.00 -0.73
N ASN A 86 4.08 2.93 0.06
CA ASN A 86 2.85 2.22 0.41
C ASN A 86 2.00 3.05 1.36
N THR A 87 0.78 3.41 0.95
CA THR A 87 -0.17 4.12 1.80
C THR A 87 -1.15 3.18 2.51
N VAL A 88 -1.26 1.94 2.05
CA VAL A 88 -2.24 0.95 2.54
C VAL A 88 -1.63 0.00 3.55
N THR A 89 -2.35 -0.27 4.61
CA THR A 89 -2.05 -1.38 5.54
C THR A 89 -3.03 -2.53 5.26
N GLY A 90 -2.53 -3.75 5.12
CA GLY A 90 -3.33 -4.92 4.73
C GLY A 90 -4.56 -5.14 5.60
N GLY A 91 -4.39 -5.10 6.94
CA GLY A 91 -5.49 -5.32 7.90
C GLY A 91 -6.69 -4.38 7.74
N VAL A 92 -6.50 -3.16 7.23
CA VAL A 92 -7.60 -2.20 7.00
C VAL A 92 -8.07 -2.13 5.54
N ALA A 93 -7.52 -2.97 4.66
CA ALA A 93 -7.88 -2.99 3.26
C ALA A 93 -9.10 -3.87 2.97
N MET A 94 -9.95 -3.41 2.05
CA MET A 94 -11.03 -4.15 1.41
C MET A 94 -10.91 -4.00 -0.09
N ILE A 95 -10.99 -5.10 -0.84
CA ILE A 95 -10.96 -5.11 -2.31
C ILE A 95 -12.23 -5.71 -2.89
N ASN A 96 -12.59 -5.29 -4.11
CA ASN A 96 -13.67 -5.92 -4.83
C ASN A 96 -13.19 -7.11 -5.68
N HIS A 97 -14.16 -7.85 -6.26
CA HIS A 97 -13.88 -9.02 -7.07
C HIS A 97 -13.03 -8.69 -8.31
N ALA A 98 -13.29 -7.55 -8.97
CA ALA A 98 -12.53 -7.14 -10.16
C ALA A 98 -11.03 -6.95 -9.86
N LEU A 99 -10.68 -6.40 -8.70
CA LEU A 99 -9.28 -6.29 -8.28
C LEU A 99 -8.69 -7.64 -7.89
N ALA A 100 -9.47 -8.50 -7.23
CA ALA A 100 -9.04 -9.86 -6.90
C ALA A 100 -8.76 -10.67 -8.16
N GLU A 101 -9.63 -10.63 -9.19
CA GLU A 101 -9.42 -11.28 -10.48
C GLU A 101 -8.20 -10.72 -11.21
N LEU A 102 -8.01 -9.39 -11.21
CA LEU A 102 -6.85 -8.76 -11.85
C LEU A 102 -5.54 -9.26 -11.24
N TRP A 103 -5.47 -9.39 -9.92
CA TRP A 103 -4.27 -9.91 -9.27
C TRP A 103 -4.10 -11.42 -9.45
N THR A 104 -5.15 -12.20 -9.25
CA THR A 104 -5.08 -13.67 -9.31
C THR A 104 -4.96 -14.23 -10.73
N GLY A 105 -5.29 -13.44 -11.75
CA GLY A 105 -5.05 -13.75 -13.16
C GLY A 105 -3.59 -13.64 -13.58
N GLN A 106 -2.75 -13.03 -12.74
CA GLN A 106 -1.31 -12.93 -12.97
C GLN A 106 -0.58 -14.13 -12.33
N GLU A 107 0.64 -14.40 -12.80
CA GLU A 107 1.53 -15.30 -12.07
C GLU A 107 1.87 -14.72 -10.69
N ALA A 108 2.11 -15.59 -9.71
CA ALA A 108 2.51 -15.17 -8.37
C ALA A 108 3.95 -14.63 -8.41
N HIS A 109 4.07 -13.33 -8.57
CA HIS A 109 5.36 -12.63 -8.55
C HIS A 109 5.95 -12.58 -7.12
N ASP A 110 7.25 -12.42 -7.04
CA ASP A 110 7.92 -12.09 -5.78
C ASP A 110 7.69 -10.59 -5.47
N LEU A 111 6.64 -10.32 -4.72
CA LEU A 111 6.23 -8.98 -4.34
C LEU A 111 6.85 -8.59 -2.99
N LEU A 112 7.01 -7.29 -2.77
CA LEU A 112 7.46 -6.77 -1.48
C LEU A 112 6.36 -6.92 -0.41
N MET A 113 5.14 -6.44 -0.73
CA MET A 113 3.95 -6.53 0.13
C MET A 113 2.70 -6.66 -0.74
N HIS A 114 1.74 -7.47 -0.32
CA HIS A 114 0.50 -7.71 -1.06
C HIS A 114 -0.42 -6.49 -1.10
N ASP A 115 -0.52 -5.78 0.02
CA ASP A 115 -1.31 -4.56 0.18
C ASP A 115 -0.81 -3.44 -0.72
N TRP A 116 0.51 -3.23 -0.79
CA TRP A 116 1.12 -2.28 -1.68
C TRP A 116 0.88 -2.61 -3.16
N TYR A 117 1.02 -3.88 -3.53
CA TYR A 117 0.78 -4.29 -4.91
C TYR A 117 -0.69 -4.13 -5.32
N LEU A 118 -1.63 -4.46 -4.43
CA LEU A 118 -3.05 -4.23 -4.63
C LEU A 118 -3.38 -2.73 -4.76
N ALA A 119 -2.73 -1.87 -3.96
CA ALA A 119 -2.88 -0.42 -4.07
C ALA A 119 -2.37 0.11 -5.42
N LEU A 120 -1.22 -0.40 -5.91
CA LEU A 120 -0.70 -0.10 -7.24
C LEU A 120 -1.68 -0.52 -8.35
N LEU A 121 -2.23 -1.73 -8.28
CA LEU A 121 -3.22 -2.20 -9.24
C LEU A 121 -4.49 -1.36 -9.20
N ALA A 122 -5.03 -1.07 -8.01
CA ALA A 122 -6.23 -0.26 -7.86
C ALA A 122 -6.05 1.17 -8.39
N SER A 123 -4.93 1.80 -8.08
CA SER A 123 -4.63 3.17 -8.55
C SER A 123 -4.31 3.23 -10.05
N ALA A 124 -3.76 2.16 -10.64
CA ALA A 124 -3.43 2.11 -12.06
C ALA A 124 -4.61 1.73 -12.97
N PHE A 125 -5.53 0.87 -12.52
CA PHE A 125 -6.59 0.27 -13.34
C PHE A 125 -8.01 0.62 -12.91
N GLY A 126 -8.17 1.25 -11.76
CA GLY A 126 -9.49 1.55 -11.21
C GLY A 126 -9.48 2.66 -10.18
N LYS A 127 -9.77 2.33 -8.91
CA LYS A 127 -9.86 3.33 -7.85
C LYS A 127 -9.24 2.83 -6.54
N LEU A 128 -8.41 3.67 -5.95
CA LEU A 128 -7.94 3.58 -4.57
C LEU A 128 -8.69 4.63 -3.74
N VAL A 129 -9.28 4.23 -2.61
CA VAL A 129 -10.15 5.09 -1.80
C VAL A 129 -9.73 5.06 -0.34
N TYR A 130 -9.43 6.22 0.22
CA TYR A 130 -9.17 6.37 1.64
C TYR A 130 -10.45 6.82 2.39
N ILE A 131 -10.74 6.16 3.50
CA ILE A 131 -11.83 6.51 4.42
C ILE A 131 -11.19 7.04 5.71
N ASP A 132 -11.37 8.33 6.00
CA ASP A 132 -10.76 9.00 7.18
C ASP A 132 -11.50 8.59 8.47
N LYS A 133 -11.41 7.31 8.80
CA LYS A 133 -11.96 6.75 10.05
C LYS A 133 -11.14 5.55 10.49
N PRO A 134 -10.63 5.50 11.74
CA PRO A 134 -10.03 4.30 12.29
C PRO A 134 -11.05 3.19 12.48
N THR A 135 -10.76 2.01 11.95
CA THR A 135 -11.65 0.83 12.04
C THR A 135 -10.97 -0.40 12.64
N GLU A 136 -9.73 -0.25 13.07
CA GLU A 136 -8.93 -1.35 13.59
C GLU A 136 -8.03 -0.90 14.73
N LEU A 137 -7.82 -1.78 15.70
CA LEU A 137 -6.79 -1.66 16.71
C LEU A 137 -5.59 -2.48 16.26
N TYR A 138 -4.56 -1.80 15.74
CA TYR A 138 -3.32 -2.40 15.28
C TYR A 138 -2.38 -2.63 16.46
N ARG A 139 -2.13 -3.91 16.76
CA ARG A 139 -1.30 -4.28 17.91
C ARG A 139 0.18 -4.18 17.57
N GLN A 140 0.89 -3.29 18.25
CA GLN A 140 2.31 -3.11 18.05
C GLN A 140 3.12 -3.90 19.08
N HIS A 141 3.91 -4.86 18.61
CA HIS A 141 4.87 -5.60 19.40
C HIS A 141 6.25 -5.65 18.72
N SER A 142 7.26 -6.19 19.40
CA SER A 142 8.65 -6.16 18.94
C SER A 142 8.91 -6.92 17.63
N SER A 143 8.01 -7.82 17.24
CA SER A 143 8.10 -8.67 16.03
C SER A 143 7.37 -8.11 14.80
N ASN A 144 6.68 -6.97 14.90
CA ASN A 144 6.01 -6.38 13.74
C ASN A 144 7.03 -6.00 12.65
N VAL A 145 6.73 -6.36 11.39
CA VAL A 145 7.59 -6.11 10.23
C VAL A 145 7.77 -4.60 10.02
N LEU A 146 6.69 -3.83 10.18
CA LEU A 146 6.67 -2.38 10.12
C LEU A 146 5.98 -1.85 11.38
N GLY A 147 6.73 -1.28 12.31
CA GLY A 147 6.14 -0.64 13.49
C GLY A 147 6.13 0.88 13.36
N ALA A 148 5.19 1.55 14.04
CA ALA A 148 5.10 3.01 14.09
C ALA A 148 6.46 3.66 14.45
N ARG A 149 6.75 4.81 13.84
CA ARG A 149 8.04 5.51 14.02
C ARG A 149 8.11 6.15 15.40
N THR A 150 8.78 5.52 16.35
CA THR A 150 9.06 6.11 17.66
C THR A 150 10.19 7.15 17.58
N LEU A 151 10.18 8.15 18.48
CA LEU A 151 11.25 9.15 18.62
C LEU A 151 12.65 8.51 18.76
N ARG A 152 12.74 7.37 19.47
CA ARG A 152 13.98 6.58 19.61
C ARG A 152 14.51 6.06 18.28
N LYS A 153 13.64 5.61 17.37
CA LYS A 153 14.03 5.18 16.01
C LYS A 153 14.50 6.38 15.17
N ARG A 154 13.88 7.56 15.34
CA ARG A 154 14.31 8.80 14.65
C ARG A 154 15.73 9.20 15.04
N VAL A 155 16.06 9.21 16.35
CA VAL A 155 17.40 9.54 16.85
C VAL A 155 18.45 8.50 16.40
N LYS A 156 18.12 7.20 16.45
CA LYS A 156 19.01 6.13 15.98
C LYS A 156 19.32 6.24 14.48
N ASN A 157 18.35 6.64 13.68
CA ASN A 157 18.51 6.86 12.25
C ASN A 157 19.40 8.08 11.94
N TRP A 158 19.36 9.12 12.77
CA TRP A 158 20.20 10.30 12.62
C TRP A 158 21.70 10.00 12.87
N VAL A 159 21.99 9.06 13.75
CA VAL A 159 23.37 8.65 14.11
C VAL A 159 23.99 7.71 13.05
N ARG A 160 23.19 7.05 12.18
CA ARG A 160 23.67 6.11 11.15
C ARG A 160 23.02 6.39 9.79
N PRO A 161 23.30 7.52 9.15
CA PRO A 161 22.66 7.92 7.91
C PRO A 161 22.92 6.95 6.74
N HIS A 162 24.10 6.31 6.69
CA HIS A 162 24.44 5.34 5.66
C HIS A 162 23.59 4.06 5.71
N VAL A 163 23.23 3.59 6.92
CA VAL A 163 22.35 2.41 7.11
C VAL A 163 20.93 2.76 6.67
N LEU A 164 20.48 3.96 7.02
CA LEU A 164 19.18 4.48 6.62
C LEU A 164 19.10 4.60 5.09
N PHE A 165 20.12 5.21 4.48
CA PHE A 165 20.22 5.35 3.02
C PHE A 165 20.18 3.98 2.31
N ALA A 166 20.98 3.00 2.76
CA ALA A 166 20.99 1.66 2.19
C ALA A 166 19.62 0.98 2.27
N LYS A 167 18.91 1.14 3.41
CA LYS A 167 17.54 0.62 3.59
C LYS A 167 16.55 1.26 2.62
N TYR A 168 16.55 2.60 2.52
CA TYR A 168 15.67 3.30 1.58
C TYR A 168 15.99 2.96 0.12
N TRP A 169 17.27 2.78 -0.19
CA TRP A 169 17.70 2.37 -1.52
C TRP A 169 17.17 0.98 -1.92
N GLN A 170 17.24 0.02 -0.99
CA GLN A 170 16.66 -1.32 -1.20
C GLN A 170 15.14 -1.25 -1.37
N LEU A 171 14.47 -0.39 -0.60
CA LEU A 171 13.03 -0.21 -0.70
C LEU A 171 12.62 0.39 -2.06
N ILE A 172 13.35 1.41 -2.54
CA ILE A 172 13.12 1.99 -3.88
C ILE A 172 13.30 0.94 -4.97
N LYS A 173 14.37 0.14 -4.92
CA LYS A 173 14.58 -0.93 -5.90
C LYS A 173 13.47 -1.97 -5.88
N ALA A 174 13.05 -2.41 -4.70
CA ALA A 174 11.96 -3.37 -4.56
C ALA A 174 10.61 -2.79 -5.05
N SER A 175 10.36 -1.51 -4.81
CA SER A 175 9.20 -0.80 -5.36
C SER A 175 9.24 -0.74 -6.89
N GLN A 176 10.40 -0.45 -7.48
CA GLN A 176 10.59 -0.44 -8.93
C GLN A 176 10.37 -1.83 -9.55
N GLU A 177 10.92 -2.89 -8.94
CA GLU A 177 10.69 -4.27 -9.42
C GLU A 177 9.21 -4.66 -9.33
N GLN A 178 8.53 -4.29 -8.27
CA GLN A 178 7.09 -4.52 -8.12
C GLN A 178 6.27 -3.74 -9.16
N ALA A 179 6.65 -2.48 -9.44
CA ALA A 179 5.98 -1.65 -10.44
C ALA A 179 6.21 -2.15 -11.89
N LYS A 180 7.32 -2.83 -12.18
CA LYS A 180 7.56 -3.45 -13.50
C LYS A 180 6.49 -4.45 -13.89
N ASN A 181 5.97 -5.21 -12.93
CA ASN A 181 4.94 -6.21 -13.20
C ASN A 181 3.66 -5.59 -13.79
N LEU A 182 3.41 -4.29 -13.54
CA LEU A 182 2.26 -3.60 -14.11
C LEU A 182 2.44 -3.32 -15.61
N LEU A 183 3.68 -3.23 -16.11
CA LEU A 183 3.96 -2.95 -17.51
C LEU A 183 3.54 -4.09 -18.46
N ASP A 184 3.37 -5.29 -17.94
CA ASP A 184 2.88 -6.45 -18.68
C ASP A 184 1.35 -6.45 -18.84
N LEU A 185 0.67 -5.49 -18.19
CA LEU A 185 -0.78 -5.34 -18.21
C LEU A 185 -1.21 -4.21 -19.18
N SER A 186 -2.50 -4.21 -19.56
CA SER A 186 -3.07 -3.21 -20.47
C SER A 186 -3.31 -1.86 -19.80
N LEU A 187 -2.24 -1.13 -19.50
CA LEU A 187 -2.24 0.21 -18.90
C LEU A 187 -2.75 1.28 -19.88
N SER A 188 -3.32 2.36 -19.35
CA SER A 188 -3.49 3.59 -20.12
C SER A 188 -2.12 4.16 -20.54
N PRO A 189 -2.04 4.89 -21.68
CA PRO A 189 -0.77 5.49 -22.11
C PRO A 189 -0.15 6.40 -21.04
N GLU A 190 -0.95 7.12 -20.29
CA GLU A 190 -0.51 8.01 -19.22
C GLU A 190 0.12 7.22 -18.05
N ASN A 191 -0.58 6.20 -17.54
CA ASN A 191 -0.07 5.36 -16.46
C ASN A 191 1.17 4.58 -16.88
N LYS A 192 1.21 4.12 -18.14
CA LYS A 192 2.38 3.44 -18.70
C LYS A 192 3.59 4.37 -18.71
N GLU A 193 3.46 5.60 -19.24
CA GLU A 193 4.53 6.60 -19.24
C GLU A 193 5.02 6.89 -17.81
N LEU A 194 4.09 7.05 -16.87
CA LEU A 194 4.42 7.28 -15.46
C LEU A 194 5.24 6.13 -14.88
N ILE A 195 4.80 4.88 -15.03
CA ILE A 195 5.48 3.71 -14.49
C ILE A 195 6.84 3.49 -15.17
N GLU A 196 6.93 3.58 -16.51
CA GLU A 196 8.20 3.44 -17.24
C GLU A 196 9.25 4.46 -16.78
N ASN A 197 8.85 5.71 -16.59
CA ASN A 197 9.74 6.75 -16.08
C ASN A 197 10.16 6.51 -14.62
N PHE A 198 9.28 5.97 -13.78
CA PHE A 198 9.62 5.60 -12.41
C PHE A 198 10.62 4.44 -12.36
N VAL A 199 10.36 3.39 -13.12
CA VAL A 199 11.19 2.17 -13.15
C VAL A 199 12.59 2.45 -13.65
N THR A 200 12.73 3.30 -14.67
CA THR A 200 14.02 3.66 -15.29
C THR A 200 14.69 4.90 -14.69
N ILE A 201 14.12 5.49 -13.63
CA ILE A 201 14.61 6.79 -13.10
C ILE A 201 16.07 6.73 -12.62
N MET A 202 16.52 5.54 -12.21
CA MET A 202 17.90 5.36 -11.73
C MET A 202 18.92 5.16 -12.85
N ASP A 203 18.46 4.84 -14.07
CA ASP A 203 19.30 4.54 -15.22
C ASP A 203 19.69 5.81 -16.00
N VAL A 204 19.06 6.95 -15.66
CA VAL A 204 19.32 8.22 -16.33
C VAL A 204 20.29 9.12 -15.55
N PRO A 205 21.00 10.06 -16.23
CA PRO A 205 21.89 11.01 -15.59
C PRO A 205 21.19 11.86 -14.53
N PHE A 206 21.92 12.32 -13.52
CA PHE A 206 21.39 13.05 -12.36
C PHE A 206 20.47 14.24 -12.72
N ARG A 207 20.87 15.04 -13.73
CA ARG A 207 20.05 16.20 -14.17
C ARG A 207 18.70 15.77 -14.73
N GLU A 208 18.69 14.72 -15.54
CA GLU A 208 17.47 14.16 -16.11
C GLU A 208 16.60 13.52 -15.01
N ARG A 209 17.20 12.83 -14.05
CA ARG A 209 16.51 12.28 -12.89
C ARG A 209 15.77 13.35 -12.11
N LEU A 210 16.42 14.48 -11.83
CA LEU A 210 15.76 15.62 -11.16
C LEU A 210 14.62 16.20 -11.98
N ALA A 211 14.78 16.27 -13.31
CA ALA A 211 13.72 16.74 -14.18
C ALA A 211 12.50 15.80 -14.16
N ARG A 212 12.71 14.46 -14.23
CA ARG A 212 11.64 13.46 -14.12
C ARG A 212 10.95 13.51 -12.76
N ILE A 213 11.69 13.59 -11.65
CA ILE A 213 11.12 13.73 -10.29
C ILE A 213 10.20 14.95 -10.22
N ARG A 214 10.61 16.08 -10.79
CA ARG A 214 9.80 17.31 -10.79
C ARG A 214 8.60 17.22 -11.72
N LYS A 215 8.76 16.62 -12.91
CA LYS A 215 7.70 16.49 -13.92
C LYS A 215 6.57 15.59 -13.42
N TYR A 216 6.91 14.43 -12.90
CA TYR A 216 5.94 13.39 -12.51
C TYR A 216 5.55 13.42 -11.03
N GLY A 217 6.24 14.20 -10.20
CA GLY A 217 5.89 14.34 -8.79
C GLY A 217 6.32 13.17 -7.90
N TYR A 218 7.32 12.37 -8.30
CA TYR A 218 7.85 11.29 -7.45
C TYR A 218 8.47 11.86 -6.17
N ARG A 219 7.67 12.02 -5.13
CA ARG A 219 8.07 12.57 -3.83
C ARG A 219 7.58 11.65 -2.73
N LYS A 220 8.40 11.55 -1.71
CA LYS A 220 8.02 10.98 -0.43
C LYS A 220 7.84 12.10 0.59
#